data_67a128c6768fa00eb17c49552cd7a43f
#
_entry.id   67a128c6768fa00eb17c49552cd7a43f
#
_cell.length_a   1.000
_cell.length_b   1.000
_cell.length_c   1.000
_cell.angle_alpha   90.00
_cell.angle_beta   90.00
_cell.angle_gamma   90.00
#
_symmetry.space_group_name_H-M   'P 1'
#
loop_
_entity.id
_entity.type
_entity.pdbx_description
1 polymer ?
#
loop_
_entity_poly.entity_id
_entity_poly.type
_entity_poly.pdbx_seq_one_letter_code
_entity_poly.pdbx_strand_id
1 'polypeptide(L)'
;MNRVNENFLKLQNNYLFSTVTEKVEKYKKENPEKKVINLGVGDVTLPLPKAVVEAMKKACNEMQNKETFRGYGPELGYDFLKKKILEEDYLSKGIEFGLDEIFISDGINSDIGNINDIFDVNNKVAIQDPVYPAYLDANVIAGRSGEFHITNYENIVYLVTNSTNNFVPEIPKTKADLIYLCYPNNPTGMALTKEQLQEWVQYAKQNKSVILFDAAYEAYITEENIPHSIYEIEGAKEVAIEFKSFSKTAGFAGVRCSYTIVPKNLKGYTSNNAEVSLNNLWTRRQYTKFNGESYITQRGAEATYLPEAKRDIKANIQYYLRNAKTIKQGLRDAGFEVYGGVNSPYVWLKVPNGKTSWQFFDELLENIGVVGIPRKRIWTKWRRIF
;
A
#
# COMPACT_ATOMS: atom_id res chain seq x y z
N MET A 1 22.75 21.01 -23.86
CA MET A 1 21.44 21.24 -23.23
C MET A 1 21.00 19.88 -22.61
N ASN A 2 20.73 19.84 -21.30
CA ASN A 2 20.20 18.64 -20.64
C ASN A 2 18.69 18.52 -20.95
N ARG A 3 18.17 17.28 -20.99
CA ARG A 3 16.75 16.99 -21.17
C ARG A 3 16.21 16.37 -19.89
N VAL A 4 14.96 16.68 -19.54
CA VAL A 4 14.25 16.11 -18.39
C VAL A 4 13.45 14.88 -18.83
N ASN A 5 13.01 14.09 -17.85
CA ASN A 5 12.01 13.05 -18.10
C ASN A 5 10.63 13.70 -18.23
N GLU A 6 10.17 13.84 -19.47
CA GLU A 6 8.91 14.53 -19.80
C GLU A 6 7.66 13.80 -19.26
N ASN A 7 7.77 12.53 -18.84
CA ASN A 7 6.66 11.84 -18.23
C ASN A 7 6.20 12.49 -16.91
N PHE A 8 7.10 13.20 -16.20
CA PHE A 8 6.70 13.99 -15.04
C PHE A 8 5.70 15.10 -15.38
N LEU A 9 5.75 15.63 -16.62
CA LEU A 9 4.83 16.67 -17.08
C LEU A 9 3.43 16.14 -17.38
N LYS A 10 3.29 14.82 -17.50
CA LYS A 10 1.99 14.12 -17.67
C LYS A 10 1.24 13.93 -16.37
N LEU A 11 1.90 14.06 -15.21
CA LEU A 11 1.25 14.00 -13.91
C LEU A 11 0.24 15.14 -13.77
N GLN A 12 -0.91 14.83 -13.17
CA GLN A 12 -1.93 15.84 -12.90
C GLN A 12 -1.42 16.86 -11.86
N ASN A 13 -1.52 18.15 -12.17
CA ASN A 13 -0.90 19.25 -11.44
C ASN A 13 -1.32 19.38 -9.97
N ASN A 14 -2.41 18.77 -9.53
CA ASN A 14 -2.88 18.85 -8.16
C ASN A 14 -2.79 17.48 -7.49
N TYR A 15 -1.74 17.29 -6.69
CA TYR A 15 -1.69 16.15 -5.77
C TYR A 15 -2.80 16.34 -4.73
N LEU A 16 -3.71 15.33 -4.64
CA LEU A 16 -4.93 15.39 -3.82
C LEU A 16 -4.68 15.86 -2.38
N PHE A 17 -3.65 15.29 -1.75
CA PHE A 17 -3.34 15.56 -0.35
C PHE A 17 -2.82 16.98 -0.12
N SER A 18 -2.07 17.58 -1.06
CA SER A 18 -1.63 18.98 -0.92
C SER A 18 -2.81 19.95 -0.95
N THR A 19 -3.77 19.73 -1.86
CA THR A 19 -4.99 20.57 -1.95
C THR A 19 -5.83 20.47 -0.66
N VAL A 20 -5.97 19.25 -0.10
CA VAL A 20 -6.67 19.07 1.19
C VAL A 20 -5.94 19.82 2.29
N THR A 21 -4.61 19.66 2.39
CA THR A 21 -3.81 20.34 3.40
C THR A 21 -3.93 21.86 3.31
N GLU A 22 -3.83 22.43 2.13
CA GLU A 22 -3.98 23.88 1.90
C GLU A 22 -5.34 24.41 2.39
N LYS A 23 -6.44 23.71 2.04
CA LYS A 23 -7.78 24.07 2.50
C LYS A 23 -7.93 24.00 4.02
N VAL A 24 -7.39 22.95 4.63
CA VAL A 24 -7.45 22.74 6.10
C VAL A 24 -6.63 23.81 6.82
N GLU A 25 -5.43 24.13 6.36
CA GLU A 25 -4.60 25.16 6.98
C GLU A 25 -5.20 26.56 6.82
N LYS A 26 -5.82 26.86 5.68
CA LYS A 26 -6.60 28.08 5.48
C LYS A 26 -7.74 28.15 6.51
N TYR A 27 -8.54 27.11 6.62
CA TYR A 27 -9.67 27.07 7.57
C TYR A 27 -9.23 27.27 9.02
N LYS A 28 -8.14 26.62 9.46
CA LYS A 28 -7.59 26.78 10.81
C LYS A 28 -7.13 28.23 11.08
N LYS A 29 -6.53 28.90 10.10
CA LYS A 29 -6.13 30.32 10.23
C LYS A 29 -7.32 31.26 10.36
N GLU A 30 -8.40 30.97 9.64
CA GLU A 30 -9.63 31.77 9.68
C GLU A 30 -10.52 31.46 10.88
N ASN A 31 -10.34 30.28 11.53
CA ASN A 31 -11.15 29.81 12.67
C ASN A 31 -10.26 29.22 13.77
N PRO A 32 -9.38 29.99 14.40
CA PRO A 32 -8.39 29.49 15.35
C PRO A 32 -8.98 28.86 16.61
N GLU A 33 -10.21 29.22 16.96
CA GLU A 33 -10.95 28.69 18.11
C GLU A 33 -11.67 27.37 17.83
N LYS A 34 -11.82 26.99 16.55
CA LYS A 34 -12.55 25.78 16.18
C LYS A 34 -11.64 24.56 16.13
N LYS A 35 -12.08 23.47 16.74
CA LYS A 35 -11.39 22.19 16.69
C LYS A 35 -11.62 21.51 15.32
N VAL A 36 -10.55 21.12 14.65
CA VAL A 36 -10.60 20.31 13.44
C VAL A 36 -10.36 18.84 13.77
N ILE A 37 -11.28 17.98 13.37
CA ILE A 37 -11.16 16.51 13.46
C ILE A 37 -10.69 16.00 12.11
N ASN A 38 -9.42 15.60 12.04
CA ASN A 38 -8.84 15.09 10.81
C ASN A 38 -9.02 13.55 10.73
N LEU A 39 -9.88 13.09 9.85
CA LEU A 39 -10.12 11.69 9.51
C LEU A 39 -9.59 11.34 8.12
N GLY A 40 -8.95 12.31 7.45
CA GLY A 40 -8.60 12.21 6.04
C GLY A 40 -7.25 11.59 5.74
N VAL A 41 -6.35 11.49 6.71
CA VAL A 41 -5.02 10.90 6.48
C VAL A 41 -4.99 9.52 7.12
N GLY A 42 -4.71 8.50 6.31
CA GLY A 42 -4.50 7.13 6.78
C GLY A 42 -3.19 6.97 7.57
N ASP A 43 -2.92 7.87 8.50
CA ASP A 43 -1.73 7.83 9.34
C ASP A 43 -2.02 7.13 10.67
N VAL A 44 -0.96 6.57 11.27
CA VAL A 44 -1.01 6.01 12.61
C VAL A 44 -0.81 7.12 13.64
N THR A 45 -1.67 7.16 14.66
CA THR A 45 -1.70 8.23 15.68
C THR A 45 -1.29 7.74 17.06
N LEU A 46 -1.14 6.43 17.24
CA LEU A 46 -0.68 5.83 18.49
C LEU A 46 0.84 5.63 18.47
N PRO A 47 1.50 5.70 19.63
CA PRO A 47 2.94 5.55 19.73
C PRO A 47 3.40 4.13 19.37
N LEU A 48 4.71 4.03 19.06
CA LEU A 48 5.38 2.74 18.89
C LEU A 48 5.28 1.88 20.16
N PRO A 49 5.22 0.55 20.06
CA PRO A 49 5.35 -0.35 21.20
C PRO A 49 6.64 -0.08 21.97
N LYS A 50 6.57 -0.14 23.31
CA LYS A 50 7.73 0.14 24.17
C LYS A 50 8.94 -0.75 23.81
N ALA A 51 8.72 -2.04 23.55
CA ALA A 51 9.79 -2.98 23.19
C ALA A 51 10.51 -2.58 21.90
N VAL A 52 9.79 -2.01 20.92
CA VAL A 52 10.36 -1.49 19.68
C VAL A 52 11.29 -0.31 19.99
N VAL A 53 10.83 0.65 20.79
CA VAL A 53 11.63 1.82 21.17
C VAL A 53 12.90 1.40 21.92
N GLU A 54 12.80 0.46 22.85
CA GLU A 54 13.96 -0.03 23.62
C GLU A 54 14.96 -0.79 22.72
N ALA A 55 14.48 -1.57 21.74
CA ALA A 55 15.34 -2.23 20.76
C ALA A 55 16.11 -1.21 19.89
N MET A 56 15.43 -0.14 19.44
CA MET A 56 16.08 0.93 18.68
C MET A 56 17.12 1.68 19.51
N LYS A 57 16.82 2.01 20.77
CA LYS A 57 17.77 2.63 21.71
C LYS A 57 19.00 1.75 21.91
N LYS A 58 18.80 0.43 22.10
CA LYS A 58 19.90 -0.53 22.21
C LYS A 58 20.76 -0.53 20.96
N ALA A 59 20.15 -0.57 19.78
CA ALA A 59 20.85 -0.51 18.51
C ALA A 59 21.63 0.80 18.34
N CYS A 60 21.08 1.95 18.76
CA CYS A 60 21.83 3.22 18.79
C CYS A 60 23.05 3.16 19.70
N ASN A 61 22.90 2.57 20.90
CA ASN A 61 24.03 2.42 21.83
C ASN A 61 25.12 1.49 21.27
N GLU A 62 24.76 0.44 20.54
CA GLU A 62 25.69 -0.44 19.83
C GLU A 62 26.52 0.32 18.80
N MET A 63 25.92 1.31 18.09
CA MET A 63 26.61 2.14 17.11
C MET A 63 27.68 3.08 17.73
N GLN A 64 27.60 3.33 19.03
CA GLN A 64 28.55 4.18 19.75
C GLN A 64 29.87 3.46 20.04
N ASN A 65 29.90 2.11 20.10
CA ASN A 65 31.05 1.34 20.54
C ASN A 65 31.76 0.69 19.34
N LYS A 66 33.10 0.78 19.31
CA LYS A 66 33.93 0.27 18.22
C LYS A 66 33.68 -1.23 17.92
N GLU A 67 33.46 -2.04 18.97
CA GLU A 67 33.28 -3.49 18.88
C GLU A 67 31.95 -3.90 18.31
N THR A 68 30.92 -3.04 18.43
CA THR A 68 29.52 -3.31 17.99
C THR A 68 29.06 -2.39 16.88
N PHE A 69 29.90 -1.42 16.48
CA PHE A 69 29.61 -0.51 15.37
C PHE A 69 29.30 -1.29 14.07
N ARG A 70 28.29 -0.80 13.34
CA ARG A 70 27.87 -1.35 12.05
C ARG A 70 28.10 -0.29 10.97
N GLY A 71 28.92 -0.60 9.98
CA GLY A 71 29.01 0.17 8.73
C GLY A 71 27.86 -0.14 7.80
N TYR A 72 28.13 -0.19 6.51
CA TYR A 72 27.14 -0.65 5.54
C TYR A 72 26.66 -2.06 5.89
N GLY A 73 25.33 -2.21 6.03
CA GLY A 73 24.71 -3.51 6.24
C GLY A 73 24.54 -4.29 4.92
N PRO A 74 23.96 -5.51 5.00
CA PRO A 74 23.56 -6.24 3.81
C PRO A 74 22.48 -5.44 3.05
N GLU A 75 22.69 -5.24 1.75
CA GLU A 75 21.83 -4.39 0.91
C GLU A 75 20.39 -4.92 0.81
N LEU A 76 20.20 -6.23 1.01
CA LEU A 76 18.89 -6.89 0.98
C LEU A 76 18.25 -7.02 2.37
N GLY A 77 18.88 -6.46 3.41
CA GLY A 77 18.45 -6.54 4.81
C GLY A 77 19.14 -7.63 5.63
N TYR A 78 19.17 -7.42 6.94
CA TYR A 78 19.81 -8.34 7.89
C TYR A 78 19.02 -9.63 8.08
N ASP A 79 19.73 -10.74 8.20
CA ASP A 79 19.14 -12.08 8.40
C ASP A 79 18.31 -12.20 9.67
N PHE A 80 18.64 -11.45 10.73
CA PHE A 80 17.86 -11.50 11.97
C PHE A 80 16.40 -11.09 11.75
N LEU A 81 16.18 -10.04 10.94
CA LEU A 81 14.82 -9.57 10.62
C LEU A 81 14.15 -10.50 9.59
N LYS A 82 14.88 -10.90 8.54
CA LYS A 82 14.35 -11.81 7.51
C LYS A 82 13.88 -13.14 8.09
N LYS A 83 14.65 -13.71 9.05
CA LYS A 83 14.27 -14.93 9.76
C LYS A 83 12.98 -14.75 10.54
N LYS A 84 12.82 -13.61 11.25
CA LYS A 84 11.58 -13.31 11.97
C LYS A 84 10.38 -13.16 11.04
N ILE A 85 10.54 -12.44 9.94
CA ILE A 85 9.52 -12.33 8.89
C ILE A 85 9.13 -13.72 8.36
N LEU A 86 10.13 -14.55 8.01
CA LEU A 86 9.90 -15.89 7.50
C LEU A 86 9.14 -16.76 8.53
N GLU A 87 9.61 -16.80 9.77
CA GLU A 87 9.02 -17.61 10.84
C GLU A 87 7.57 -17.22 11.14
N GLU A 88 7.32 -15.91 11.31
CA GLU A 88 6.08 -15.41 11.89
C GLU A 88 5.01 -15.10 10.84
N ASP A 89 5.40 -14.58 9.68
CA ASP A 89 4.46 -14.13 8.67
C ASP A 89 4.15 -15.19 7.60
N TYR A 90 5.04 -16.18 7.42
CA TYR A 90 4.92 -17.18 6.35
C TYR A 90 4.94 -18.64 6.85
N LEU A 91 5.98 -19.11 7.55
CA LEU A 91 6.06 -20.52 8.01
C LEU A 91 4.91 -20.86 8.95
N SER A 92 4.46 -19.92 9.77
CA SER A 92 3.26 -20.08 10.61
C SER A 92 1.98 -20.39 9.83
N LYS A 93 1.98 -20.12 8.51
CA LYS A 93 0.88 -20.38 7.56
C LYS A 93 1.21 -21.51 6.56
N GLY A 94 2.31 -22.23 6.77
CA GLY A 94 2.76 -23.29 5.86
C GLY A 94 3.36 -22.77 4.54
N ILE A 95 3.79 -21.51 4.49
CA ILE A 95 4.38 -20.88 3.31
C ILE A 95 5.90 -20.82 3.51
N GLU A 96 6.66 -21.41 2.60
CA GLU A 96 8.12 -21.47 2.67
C GLU A 96 8.77 -20.50 1.67
N PHE A 97 9.79 -19.76 2.13
CA PHE A 97 10.67 -18.93 1.29
C PHE A 97 12.12 -19.08 1.71
N GLY A 98 13.05 -18.85 0.77
CA GLY A 98 14.45 -18.61 1.09
C GLY A 98 14.64 -17.18 1.63
N LEU A 99 15.68 -16.97 2.46
CA LEU A 99 15.99 -15.61 2.94
C LEU A 99 16.36 -14.64 1.82
N ASP A 100 16.79 -15.14 0.68
CA ASP A 100 17.11 -14.39 -0.53
C ASP A 100 15.89 -14.09 -1.42
N GLU A 101 14.68 -14.45 -0.97
CA GLU A 101 13.39 -14.04 -1.55
C GLU A 101 12.75 -12.89 -0.74
N ILE A 102 13.34 -12.51 0.41
CA ILE A 102 12.87 -11.46 1.32
C ILE A 102 13.82 -10.25 1.22
N PHE A 103 13.28 -9.10 0.86
CA PHE A 103 14.00 -7.85 0.65
C PHE A 103 13.49 -6.78 1.60
N ILE A 104 14.34 -6.30 2.52
CA ILE A 104 13.98 -5.24 3.47
C ILE A 104 14.18 -3.88 2.81
N SER A 105 13.24 -2.94 3.03
CA SER A 105 13.28 -1.60 2.46
C SER A 105 12.70 -0.54 3.40
N ASP A 106 12.73 0.71 2.94
CA ASP A 106 12.33 1.91 3.68
C ASP A 106 10.84 2.29 3.54
N GLY A 107 10.03 1.39 2.99
CA GLY A 107 8.58 1.56 2.87
C GLY A 107 8.02 1.13 1.52
N ILE A 108 6.79 0.60 1.52
CA ILE A 108 6.11 0.11 0.29
C ILE A 108 6.04 1.20 -0.79
N ASN A 109 5.89 2.47 -0.42
CA ASN A 109 5.84 3.55 -1.40
C ASN A 109 7.12 3.65 -2.25
N SER A 110 8.28 3.45 -1.60
CA SER A 110 9.57 3.37 -2.30
C SER A 110 9.64 2.11 -3.16
N ASP A 111 9.22 0.95 -2.63
CA ASP A 111 9.24 -0.31 -3.37
C ASP A 111 8.36 -0.26 -4.63
N ILE A 112 7.17 0.34 -4.53
CA ILE A 112 6.26 0.53 -5.67
C ILE A 112 6.85 1.46 -6.74
N GLY A 113 7.55 2.51 -6.32
CA GLY A 113 8.31 3.35 -7.25
C GLY A 113 9.46 2.57 -7.90
N ASN A 114 10.20 1.87 -7.07
CA ASN A 114 11.45 1.18 -7.44
C ASN A 114 11.24 -0.07 -8.30
N ILE A 115 10.15 -0.82 -8.08
CA ILE A 115 9.86 -2.04 -8.83
C ILE A 115 9.67 -1.78 -10.33
N ASN A 116 9.34 -0.54 -10.68
CA ASN A 116 9.20 -0.12 -12.06
C ASN A 116 10.50 -0.20 -12.86
N ASP A 117 11.66 -0.16 -12.19
CA ASP A 117 12.98 -0.26 -12.83
C ASP A 117 13.23 -1.62 -13.51
N ILE A 118 12.55 -2.70 -13.08
CA ILE A 118 12.77 -4.04 -13.62
C ILE A 118 11.74 -4.44 -14.69
N PHE A 119 10.81 -3.57 -15.02
CA PHE A 119 9.77 -3.84 -16.03
C PHE A 119 9.86 -2.89 -17.23
N ASP A 120 9.64 -3.42 -18.43
CA ASP A 120 9.66 -2.68 -19.68
C ASP A 120 8.55 -1.61 -19.73
N VAL A 121 8.82 -0.51 -20.45
CA VAL A 121 7.88 0.61 -20.59
C VAL A 121 6.64 0.26 -21.43
N ASN A 122 6.71 -0.80 -22.25
CA ASN A 122 5.60 -1.24 -23.09
C ASN A 122 4.62 -2.16 -22.35
N ASN A 123 4.89 -2.55 -21.11
CA ASN A 123 3.96 -3.36 -20.30
C ASN A 123 2.64 -2.63 -20.11
N LYS A 124 1.54 -3.32 -20.38
CA LYS A 124 0.19 -2.85 -20.10
C LYS A 124 -0.14 -3.05 -18.62
N VAL A 125 -0.57 -1.98 -17.95
CA VAL A 125 -0.76 -1.96 -16.51
C VAL A 125 -2.24 -1.92 -16.16
N ALA A 126 -2.70 -2.83 -15.29
CA ALA A 126 -4.03 -2.79 -14.69
C ALA A 126 -3.95 -2.25 -13.26
N ILE A 127 -4.79 -1.26 -12.94
CA ILE A 127 -4.83 -0.58 -11.64
C ILE A 127 -6.28 -0.46 -11.17
N GLN A 128 -6.53 -0.80 -9.89
CA GLN A 128 -7.85 -0.60 -9.30
C GLN A 128 -8.28 0.88 -9.29
N ASP A 129 -9.57 1.13 -9.40
CA ASP A 129 -10.17 2.45 -9.24
C ASP A 129 -11.45 2.36 -8.37
N PRO A 130 -11.43 2.92 -7.14
CA PRO A 130 -10.35 3.71 -6.53
C PRO A 130 -9.24 2.86 -5.90
N VAL A 131 -8.06 3.46 -5.84
CA VAL A 131 -6.90 2.87 -5.16
C VAL A 131 -5.91 3.97 -4.73
N TYR A 132 -4.88 3.61 -4.00
CA TYR A 132 -3.78 4.49 -3.62
C TYR A 132 -3.09 5.08 -4.87
N PRO A 133 -2.97 6.42 -4.99
CA PRO A 133 -2.56 7.06 -6.24
C PRO A 133 -1.15 6.73 -6.71
N ALA A 134 -0.25 6.34 -5.79
CA ALA A 134 1.15 6.11 -6.11
C ALA A 134 1.36 5.04 -7.20
N TYR A 135 0.46 4.04 -7.31
CA TYR A 135 0.58 3.03 -8.36
C TYR A 135 0.44 3.64 -9.76
N LEU A 136 -0.53 4.54 -9.92
CA LEU A 136 -0.73 5.24 -11.18
C LEU A 136 0.43 6.20 -11.46
N ASP A 137 0.77 7.07 -10.51
CA ASP A 137 1.80 8.08 -10.67
C ASP A 137 3.18 7.46 -10.97
N ALA A 138 3.54 6.37 -10.30
CA ALA A 138 4.79 5.65 -10.56
C ALA A 138 4.84 5.09 -12.00
N ASN A 139 3.72 4.56 -12.52
CA ASN A 139 3.66 4.07 -13.89
C ASN A 139 3.63 5.21 -14.93
N VAL A 140 3.06 6.37 -14.61
CA VAL A 140 3.16 7.57 -15.44
C VAL A 140 4.61 8.01 -15.55
N ILE A 141 5.32 8.15 -14.43
CA ILE A 141 6.74 8.54 -14.38
C ILE A 141 7.61 7.54 -15.15
N ALA A 142 7.30 6.24 -15.06
CA ALA A 142 7.99 5.18 -15.77
C ALA A 142 7.67 5.12 -17.28
N GLY A 143 6.74 5.95 -17.79
CA GLY A 143 6.42 6.06 -19.21
C GLY A 143 5.40 5.05 -19.74
N ARG A 144 4.71 4.29 -18.87
CA ARG A 144 3.73 3.25 -19.27
C ARG A 144 2.33 3.77 -19.54
N SER A 145 2.04 5.00 -19.14
CA SER A 145 0.67 5.53 -19.15
C SER A 145 0.12 5.88 -20.54
N GLY A 146 0.97 6.15 -21.51
CA GLY A 146 0.55 6.85 -22.73
C GLY A 146 0.15 8.29 -22.44
N GLU A 147 -0.71 8.86 -23.28
CA GLU A 147 -1.22 10.24 -23.12
C GLU A 147 -2.43 10.28 -22.18
N PHE A 148 -2.63 11.45 -21.57
CA PHE A 148 -3.79 11.69 -20.73
C PHE A 148 -4.95 12.29 -21.54
N HIS A 149 -6.09 11.60 -21.56
CA HIS A 149 -7.30 12.03 -22.25
C HIS A 149 -8.41 12.36 -21.25
N ILE A 150 -8.70 13.63 -21.06
CA ILE A 150 -9.80 14.18 -20.23
C ILE A 150 -9.88 13.57 -18.81
N THR A 151 -9.89 12.24 -18.67
CA THR A 151 -10.14 11.54 -17.40
C THR A 151 -9.21 10.36 -17.10
N ASN A 152 -8.53 9.83 -18.12
CA ASN A 152 -7.74 8.60 -17.99
C ASN A 152 -6.50 8.61 -18.90
N TYR A 153 -5.52 7.83 -18.54
CA TYR A 153 -4.38 7.52 -19.41
C TYR A 153 -4.74 6.36 -20.33
N GLU A 154 -4.35 6.45 -21.60
CA GLU A 154 -4.77 5.54 -22.67
C GLU A 154 -4.29 4.09 -22.48
N ASN A 155 -3.08 3.92 -21.91
CA ASN A 155 -2.43 2.61 -21.74
C ASN A 155 -2.67 1.98 -20.36
N ILE A 156 -3.47 2.59 -19.50
CA ILE A 156 -3.84 2.04 -18.19
C ILE A 156 -5.20 1.33 -18.28
N VAL A 157 -5.24 0.09 -17.83
CA VAL A 157 -6.48 -0.68 -17.66
C VAL A 157 -7.04 -0.40 -16.26
N TYR A 158 -8.13 0.35 -16.18
CA TYR A 158 -8.75 0.67 -14.90
C TYR A 158 -9.70 -0.44 -14.46
N LEU A 159 -9.40 -1.06 -13.33
CA LEU A 159 -10.22 -2.08 -12.68
C LEU A 159 -11.23 -1.38 -11.77
N VAL A 160 -12.37 -1.00 -12.32
CA VAL A 160 -13.38 -0.20 -11.61
C VAL A 160 -14.04 -1.00 -10.50
N THR A 161 -14.01 -0.46 -9.27
CA THR A 161 -14.67 -1.04 -8.10
C THR A 161 -15.63 -0.04 -7.47
N ASN A 162 -16.82 -0.50 -7.12
CA ASN A 162 -17.87 0.32 -6.53
C ASN A 162 -18.96 -0.53 -5.87
N SER A 163 -20.04 0.10 -5.39
CA SER A 163 -21.14 -0.60 -4.73
C SER A 163 -21.92 -1.58 -5.61
N THR A 164 -21.91 -1.41 -6.94
CA THR A 164 -22.67 -2.29 -7.83
C THR A 164 -21.98 -3.62 -8.10
N ASN A 165 -20.65 -3.68 -7.92
CA ASN A 165 -19.87 -4.91 -8.00
C ASN A 165 -19.26 -5.30 -6.64
N ASN A 166 -19.82 -4.81 -5.53
CA ASN A 166 -19.35 -5.07 -4.17
C ASN A 166 -17.86 -4.77 -3.97
N PHE A 167 -17.33 -3.82 -4.72
CA PHE A 167 -15.90 -3.46 -4.73
C PHE A 167 -14.96 -4.61 -5.13
N VAL A 168 -15.47 -5.62 -5.81
CA VAL A 168 -14.69 -6.71 -6.41
C VAL A 168 -14.37 -6.32 -7.86
N PRO A 169 -13.09 -6.18 -8.24
CA PRO A 169 -12.73 -5.82 -9.61
C PRO A 169 -12.96 -7.01 -10.54
N GLU A 170 -13.55 -6.73 -11.70
CA GLU A 170 -13.72 -7.74 -12.75
C GLU A 170 -12.38 -8.04 -13.44
N ILE A 171 -12.18 -9.30 -13.81
CA ILE A 171 -11.06 -9.71 -14.66
C ILE A 171 -11.13 -8.97 -15.99
N PRO A 172 -10.08 -8.25 -16.41
CA PRO A 172 -10.13 -7.42 -17.59
C PRO A 172 -10.15 -8.27 -18.88
N LYS A 173 -10.95 -7.85 -19.86
CA LYS A 173 -10.98 -8.48 -21.19
C LYS A 173 -9.69 -8.21 -22.00
N THR A 174 -9.06 -7.08 -21.75
CA THR A 174 -7.78 -6.71 -22.36
C THR A 174 -6.66 -7.29 -21.50
N LYS A 175 -5.68 -7.98 -22.12
CA LYS A 175 -4.52 -8.48 -21.40
C LYS A 175 -3.81 -7.31 -20.68
N ALA A 176 -3.49 -7.53 -19.40
CA ALA A 176 -2.60 -6.67 -18.61
C ALA A 176 -1.35 -7.47 -18.25
N ASP A 177 -0.18 -6.85 -18.36
CA ASP A 177 1.10 -7.50 -18.03
C ASP A 177 1.47 -7.32 -16.56
N LEU A 178 1.14 -6.15 -16.00
CA LEU A 178 1.31 -5.81 -14.58
C LEU A 178 -0.05 -5.50 -13.97
N ILE A 179 -0.35 -6.08 -12.80
CA ILE A 179 -1.65 -5.95 -12.13
C ILE A 179 -1.42 -5.49 -10.70
N TYR A 180 -1.80 -4.26 -10.38
CA TYR A 180 -1.75 -3.76 -9.02
C TYR A 180 -3.02 -4.11 -8.27
N LEU A 181 -2.89 -4.88 -7.19
CA LEU A 181 -3.95 -5.23 -6.26
C LEU A 181 -3.55 -4.78 -4.85
N CYS A 182 -4.39 -3.96 -4.21
CA CYS A 182 -4.17 -3.49 -2.84
C CYS A 182 -5.29 -4.04 -1.94
N TYR A 183 -4.95 -4.96 -1.03
CA TYR A 183 -5.93 -5.56 -0.14
C TYR A 183 -5.37 -5.86 1.26
N PRO A 184 -6.09 -5.45 2.32
CA PRO A 184 -7.29 -4.59 2.30
C PRO A 184 -7.06 -3.27 1.58
N ASN A 185 -8.06 -2.83 0.81
CA ASN A 185 -7.89 -1.73 -0.14
C ASN A 185 -7.80 -0.36 0.55
N ASN A 186 -6.82 0.42 0.17
CA ASN A 186 -6.78 1.86 0.39
C ASN A 186 -7.30 2.56 -0.87
N PRO A 187 -8.49 3.26 -0.87
CA PRO A 187 -9.16 3.83 0.30
C PRO A 187 -10.48 3.16 0.73
N THR A 188 -10.96 2.12 0.05
CA THR A 188 -12.33 1.61 0.26
C THR A 188 -12.48 0.75 1.51
N GLY A 189 -11.38 0.24 2.04
CA GLY A 189 -11.40 -0.69 3.18
C GLY A 189 -11.94 -2.08 2.88
N MET A 190 -12.18 -2.38 1.60
CA MET A 190 -12.68 -3.69 1.16
C MET A 190 -11.53 -4.68 1.01
N ALA A 191 -11.87 -5.96 1.10
CA ALA A 191 -10.91 -7.07 0.94
C ALA A 191 -11.46 -8.11 -0.04
N LEU A 192 -10.59 -8.96 -0.58
CA LEU A 192 -10.97 -10.09 -1.44
C LEU A 192 -10.89 -11.40 -0.68
N THR A 193 -11.81 -12.33 -0.97
CA THR A 193 -11.75 -13.69 -0.46
C THR A 193 -10.65 -14.51 -1.16
N LYS A 194 -10.36 -15.70 -0.62
CA LYS A 194 -9.41 -16.64 -1.25
C LYS A 194 -9.83 -17.01 -2.66
N GLU A 195 -11.11 -17.26 -2.88
CA GLU A 195 -11.66 -17.62 -4.19
C GLU A 195 -11.50 -16.48 -5.21
N GLN A 196 -11.79 -15.25 -4.79
CA GLN A 196 -11.62 -14.08 -5.65
C GLN A 196 -10.16 -13.83 -6.02
N LEU A 197 -9.24 -13.99 -5.06
CA LEU A 197 -7.79 -13.91 -5.37
C LEU A 197 -7.30 -15.06 -6.24
N GLN A 198 -7.88 -16.26 -6.11
CA GLN A 198 -7.56 -17.40 -6.97
C GLN A 198 -7.87 -17.12 -8.43
N GLU A 199 -8.96 -16.41 -8.73
CA GLU A 199 -9.28 -15.99 -10.12
C GLU A 199 -8.18 -15.08 -10.69
N TRP A 200 -7.65 -14.15 -9.90
CA TRP A 200 -6.54 -13.27 -10.30
C TRP A 200 -5.23 -14.03 -10.52
N VAL A 201 -4.92 -14.99 -9.65
CA VAL A 201 -3.74 -15.85 -9.82
C VAL A 201 -3.86 -16.69 -11.08
N GLN A 202 -5.02 -17.26 -11.35
CA GLN A 202 -5.27 -18.03 -12.58
C GLN A 202 -5.16 -17.15 -13.84
N TYR A 203 -5.77 -15.96 -13.81
CA TYR A 203 -5.64 -14.99 -14.91
C TYR A 203 -4.17 -14.64 -15.15
N ALA A 204 -3.39 -14.36 -14.12
CA ALA A 204 -1.99 -13.99 -14.26
C ALA A 204 -1.15 -15.15 -14.83
N LYS A 205 -1.41 -16.41 -14.42
CA LYS A 205 -0.76 -17.61 -14.99
C LYS A 205 -1.07 -17.77 -16.48
N GLN A 206 -2.34 -17.65 -16.86
CA GLN A 206 -2.77 -17.79 -18.24
C GLN A 206 -2.19 -16.73 -19.19
N ASN A 207 -2.02 -15.50 -18.66
CA ASN A 207 -1.57 -14.35 -19.44
C ASN A 207 -0.07 -14.06 -19.30
N LYS A 208 0.67 -14.81 -18.48
CA LYS A 208 2.07 -14.53 -18.12
C LYS A 208 2.21 -13.11 -17.52
N SER A 209 1.27 -12.73 -16.69
CA SER A 209 1.23 -11.43 -16.03
C SER A 209 1.87 -11.50 -14.65
N VAL A 210 2.25 -10.35 -14.08
CA VAL A 210 2.76 -10.25 -12.70
C VAL A 210 1.76 -9.46 -11.86
N ILE A 211 1.34 -10.04 -10.74
CA ILE A 211 0.55 -9.36 -9.71
C ILE A 211 1.51 -8.65 -8.76
N LEU A 212 1.31 -7.35 -8.60
CA LEU A 212 1.97 -6.51 -7.59
C LEU A 212 0.98 -6.31 -6.45
N PHE A 213 1.10 -7.16 -5.42
CA PHE A 213 0.14 -7.26 -4.32
C PHE A 213 0.58 -6.44 -3.12
N ASP A 214 -0.14 -5.36 -2.83
CA ASP A 214 0.11 -4.52 -1.66
C ASP A 214 -0.77 -4.96 -0.48
N ALA A 215 -0.13 -5.49 0.56
CA ALA A 215 -0.74 -5.99 1.79
C ALA A 215 -0.46 -5.08 3.01
N ALA A 216 -0.33 -3.76 2.81
CA ALA A 216 -0.01 -2.81 3.89
C ALA A 216 -0.97 -2.86 5.09
N TYR A 217 -2.20 -3.28 4.88
CA TYR A 217 -3.26 -3.34 5.90
C TYR A 217 -3.62 -4.76 6.34
N GLU A 218 -2.82 -5.77 5.99
CA GLU A 218 -3.13 -7.18 6.30
C GLU A 218 -3.33 -7.44 7.80
N ALA A 219 -2.60 -6.73 8.67
CA ALA A 219 -2.71 -6.87 10.12
C ALA A 219 -4.09 -6.47 10.69
N TYR A 220 -4.90 -5.76 9.91
CA TYR A 220 -6.27 -5.35 10.27
C TYR A 220 -7.33 -6.38 9.86
N ILE A 221 -6.97 -7.44 9.15
CA ILE A 221 -7.91 -8.49 8.72
C ILE A 221 -8.46 -9.20 9.95
N THR A 222 -9.79 -9.34 10.01
CA THR A 222 -10.51 -9.98 11.11
C THR A 222 -11.38 -11.16 10.67
N GLU A 223 -11.64 -11.29 9.37
CA GLU A 223 -12.47 -12.34 8.80
C GLU A 223 -11.61 -13.51 8.30
N GLU A 224 -11.96 -14.73 8.68
CA GLU A 224 -11.16 -15.96 8.43
C GLU A 224 -11.01 -16.31 6.94
N ASN A 225 -11.97 -15.94 6.10
CA ASN A 225 -11.95 -16.20 4.67
C ASN A 225 -11.13 -15.18 3.85
N ILE A 226 -10.57 -14.17 4.50
CA ILE A 226 -9.71 -13.17 3.89
C ILE A 226 -8.24 -13.55 4.15
N PRO A 227 -7.42 -13.77 3.12
CA PRO A 227 -6.03 -14.16 3.30
C PRO A 227 -5.17 -12.97 3.73
N HIS A 228 -4.18 -13.24 4.59
CA HIS A 228 -3.18 -12.29 5.06
C HIS A 228 -2.00 -12.14 4.10
N SER A 229 -1.88 -13.04 3.14
CA SER A 229 -0.86 -13.04 2.10
C SER A 229 -1.42 -13.61 0.80
N ILE A 230 -1.01 -13.06 -0.33
CA ILE A 230 -1.37 -13.65 -1.63
C ILE A 230 -0.81 -15.06 -1.78
N TYR A 231 0.26 -15.39 -1.05
CA TYR A 231 0.88 -16.70 -1.10
C TYR A 231 0.12 -17.81 -0.35
N GLU A 232 -0.99 -17.46 0.31
CA GLU A 232 -1.98 -18.45 0.76
C GLU A 232 -2.81 -19.00 -0.42
N ILE A 233 -2.68 -18.40 -1.61
CA ILE A 233 -3.36 -18.82 -2.83
C ILE A 233 -2.43 -19.70 -3.66
N GLU A 234 -2.93 -20.87 -4.07
CA GLU A 234 -2.16 -21.83 -4.86
C GLU A 234 -1.70 -21.23 -6.18
N GLY A 235 -0.41 -21.38 -6.48
CA GLY A 235 0.23 -20.86 -7.70
C GLY A 235 0.65 -19.40 -7.64
N ALA A 236 0.37 -18.67 -6.56
CA ALA A 236 0.73 -17.26 -6.44
C ALA A 236 2.25 -17.01 -6.50
N LYS A 237 3.09 -17.93 -6.02
CA LYS A 237 4.56 -17.81 -6.10
C LYS A 237 5.10 -17.73 -7.53
N GLU A 238 4.33 -18.18 -8.50
CA GLU A 238 4.72 -18.15 -9.91
C GLU A 238 4.38 -16.83 -10.61
N VAL A 239 3.50 -16.00 -9.99
CA VAL A 239 2.91 -14.83 -10.64
C VAL A 239 2.84 -13.57 -9.79
N ALA A 240 3.23 -13.59 -8.53
CA ALA A 240 3.05 -12.45 -7.63
C ALA A 240 4.34 -12.00 -6.95
N ILE A 241 4.44 -10.66 -6.79
CA ILE A 241 5.34 -9.97 -5.87
C ILE A 241 4.46 -9.38 -4.76
N GLU A 242 4.80 -9.62 -3.49
CA GLU A 242 4.04 -9.10 -2.35
C GLU A 242 4.83 -8.01 -1.63
N PHE A 243 4.14 -6.92 -1.28
CA PHE A 243 4.67 -5.83 -0.48
C PHE A 243 4.00 -5.80 0.87
N LYS A 244 4.78 -5.81 1.96
CA LYS A 244 4.30 -5.69 3.34
C LYS A 244 5.02 -4.58 4.10
N SER A 245 4.36 -3.97 5.07
CA SER A 245 4.88 -2.79 5.77
C SER A 245 4.66 -2.86 7.27
N PHE A 246 5.68 -2.44 8.02
CA PHE A 246 5.55 -2.15 9.45
C PHE A 246 4.84 -0.81 9.73
N SER A 247 4.64 0.04 8.69
CA SER A 247 4.02 1.37 8.85
C SER A 247 2.66 1.33 9.51
N LYS A 248 1.77 0.44 9.02
CA LYS A 248 0.39 0.35 9.51
C LYS A 248 0.22 -0.70 10.59
N THR A 249 1.02 -1.75 10.55
CA THR A 249 1.03 -2.81 11.56
C THR A 249 1.55 -2.32 12.90
N ALA A 250 2.72 -1.66 12.92
CA ALA A 250 3.47 -1.36 14.15
C ALA A 250 3.79 0.13 14.37
N GLY A 251 3.20 1.02 13.58
CA GLY A 251 3.41 2.47 13.76
C GLY A 251 4.67 3.03 13.07
N PHE A 252 5.28 2.31 12.14
CA PHE A 252 6.53 2.68 11.48
C PHE A 252 6.37 3.73 10.35
N ALA A 253 5.24 4.42 10.26
CA ALA A 253 5.02 5.41 9.21
C ALA A 253 6.13 6.48 9.15
N GLY A 254 6.62 6.96 10.31
CA GLY A 254 7.73 7.90 10.42
C GLY A 254 9.11 7.26 10.59
N VAL A 255 9.19 5.97 10.96
CA VAL A 255 10.45 5.21 11.14
C VAL A 255 10.95 4.66 9.82
N ARG A 256 10.03 4.27 8.92
CA ARG A 256 10.28 3.71 7.59
C ARG A 256 10.84 2.29 7.61
N CYS A 257 9.99 1.27 7.52
CA CYS A 257 10.41 -0.11 7.26
C CYS A 257 9.31 -0.88 6.56
N SER A 258 9.69 -1.65 5.56
CA SER A 258 8.83 -2.59 4.83
C SER A 258 9.65 -3.77 4.34
N TYR A 259 8.99 -4.72 3.70
CA TYR A 259 9.66 -5.76 2.98
C TYR A 259 8.87 -6.19 1.75
N THR A 260 9.62 -6.66 0.76
CA THR A 260 9.07 -7.20 -0.49
C THR A 260 9.45 -8.67 -0.61
N ILE A 261 8.49 -9.52 -0.98
CA ILE A 261 8.75 -10.91 -1.33
C ILE A 261 8.78 -11.04 -2.84
N VAL A 262 9.90 -11.51 -3.38
CA VAL A 262 10.06 -11.80 -4.80
C VAL A 262 10.50 -13.26 -4.94
N PRO A 263 9.59 -14.18 -5.29
CA PRO A 263 9.92 -15.59 -5.39
C PRO A 263 10.98 -15.89 -6.47
N LYS A 264 11.88 -16.83 -6.21
CA LYS A 264 12.92 -17.25 -7.18
C LYS A 264 12.35 -17.81 -8.47
N ASN A 265 11.20 -18.47 -8.36
CA ASN A 265 10.53 -19.09 -9.49
C ASN A 265 9.75 -18.10 -10.35
N LEU A 266 9.58 -16.86 -9.88
CA LEU A 266 8.87 -15.83 -10.62
C LEU A 266 9.68 -15.36 -11.83
N LYS A 267 9.09 -15.46 -13.00
CA LYS A 267 9.72 -15.16 -14.29
C LYS A 267 9.16 -13.89 -14.91
N GLY A 268 10.04 -13.12 -15.54
CA GLY A 268 9.72 -12.13 -16.55
C GLY A 268 10.18 -12.62 -17.91
N TYR A 269 9.84 -11.87 -18.96
CA TYR A 269 10.14 -12.24 -20.35
C TYR A 269 10.80 -11.07 -21.07
N THR A 270 11.84 -11.37 -21.84
CA THR A 270 12.47 -10.39 -22.74
C THR A 270 11.63 -10.21 -24.00
N SER A 271 11.98 -9.21 -24.82
CA SER A 271 11.29 -8.95 -26.11
C SER A 271 11.31 -10.14 -27.09
N ASN A 272 12.28 -11.04 -26.95
CA ASN A 272 12.36 -12.29 -27.73
C ASN A 272 11.81 -13.51 -26.97
N ASN A 273 10.99 -13.29 -25.91
CA ASN A 273 10.35 -14.30 -25.08
C ASN A 273 11.30 -15.21 -24.27
N ALA A 274 12.54 -14.83 -24.06
CA ALA A 274 13.41 -15.55 -23.16
C ALA A 274 13.03 -15.29 -21.70
N GLU A 275 13.01 -16.33 -20.88
CA GLU A 275 12.71 -16.22 -19.46
C GLU A 275 13.87 -15.60 -18.68
N VAL A 276 13.52 -14.70 -17.74
CA VAL A 276 14.47 -14.06 -16.83
C VAL A 276 13.89 -14.08 -15.40
N SER A 277 14.72 -14.38 -14.41
CA SER A 277 14.31 -14.34 -13.02
C SER A 277 14.06 -12.89 -12.55
N LEU A 278 12.84 -12.57 -12.14
CA LEU A 278 12.51 -11.26 -11.56
C LEU A 278 13.21 -11.07 -10.21
N ASN A 279 13.44 -12.14 -9.43
CA ASN A 279 14.22 -12.07 -8.20
C ASN A 279 15.66 -11.59 -8.48
N ASN A 280 16.32 -12.12 -9.52
CA ASN A 280 17.67 -11.69 -9.89
C ASN A 280 17.71 -10.22 -10.34
N LEU A 281 16.71 -9.77 -11.11
CA LEU A 281 16.60 -8.37 -11.53
C LEU A 281 16.38 -7.45 -10.34
N TRP A 282 15.49 -7.82 -9.41
CA TRP A 282 15.22 -7.05 -8.20
C TRP A 282 16.43 -7.01 -7.28
N THR A 283 17.12 -8.14 -7.07
CA THR A 283 18.39 -8.21 -6.35
C THR A 283 19.41 -7.25 -6.93
N ARG A 284 19.61 -7.28 -8.25
CA ARG A 284 20.56 -6.38 -8.92
C ARG A 284 20.17 -4.90 -8.78
N ARG A 285 18.86 -4.60 -8.88
CA ARG A 285 18.35 -3.25 -8.65
C ARG A 285 18.67 -2.76 -7.23
N GLN A 286 18.43 -3.58 -6.22
CA GLN A 286 18.67 -3.23 -4.81
C GLN A 286 20.15 -2.96 -4.55
N TYR A 287 21.05 -3.79 -5.04
CA TYR A 287 22.50 -3.54 -4.97
C TYR A 287 22.93 -2.24 -5.68
N THR A 288 22.22 -1.84 -6.73
CA THR A 288 22.65 -0.68 -7.55
C THR A 288 22.11 0.64 -7.04
N LYS A 289 20.90 0.67 -6.49
CA LYS A 289 20.15 1.92 -6.24
C LYS A 289 19.62 2.09 -4.82
N PHE A 290 19.75 1.09 -3.93
CA PHE A 290 19.17 1.19 -2.59
C PHE A 290 20.23 1.19 -1.48
N ASN A 291 21.14 0.21 -1.47
CA ASN A 291 22.22 0.07 -0.50
C ASN A 291 21.79 -0.32 0.93
N GLY A 292 20.55 -0.79 1.12
CA GLY A 292 20.04 -1.37 2.36
C GLY A 292 19.38 -0.39 3.34
N GLU A 293 18.52 -0.94 4.19
CA GLU A 293 17.81 -0.23 5.26
C GLU A 293 18.70 -0.13 6.52
N SER A 294 18.46 0.90 7.32
CA SER A 294 19.18 1.18 8.57
C SER A 294 19.16 -0.02 9.53
N TYR A 295 20.32 -0.32 10.13
CA TYR A 295 20.47 -1.31 11.21
C TYR A 295 19.50 -1.02 12.38
N ILE A 296 19.44 0.24 12.80
CA ILE A 296 18.60 0.67 13.94
C ILE A 296 17.13 0.42 13.65
N THR A 297 16.69 0.79 12.46
CA THR A 297 15.31 0.56 11.99
C THR A 297 14.98 -0.93 11.95
N GLN A 298 15.87 -1.75 11.41
CA GLN A 298 15.65 -3.21 11.32
C GLN A 298 15.61 -3.89 12.69
N ARG A 299 16.39 -3.44 13.70
CA ARG A 299 16.29 -3.91 15.08
C ARG A 299 14.96 -3.53 15.72
N GLY A 300 14.46 -2.33 15.43
CA GLY A 300 13.09 -1.95 15.82
C GLY A 300 12.03 -2.83 15.18
N ALA A 301 12.16 -3.11 13.88
CA ALA A 301 11.23 -3.97 13.15
C ALA A 301 11.25 -5.43 13.67
N GLU A 302 12.44 -6.00 13.95
CA GLU A 302 12.59 -7.31 14.59
C GLU A 302 11.82 -7.38 15.92
N ALA A 303 11.91 -6.32 16.74
CA ALA A 303 11.26 -6.27 18.04
C ALA A 303 9.72 -6.26 17.98
N THR A 304 9.12 -5.98 16.82
CA THR A 304 7.65 -6.07 16.65
C THR A 304 7.13 -7.50 16.83
N TYR A 305 7.98 -8.49 16.62
CA TYR A 305 7.66 -9.90 16.80
C TYR A 305 7.77 -10.41 18.25
N LEU A 306 8.27 -9.59 19.18
CA LEU A 306 8.30 -9.93 20.60
C LEU A 306 6.87 -10.04 21.17
N PRO A 307 6.59 -10.95 22.11
CA PRO A 307 5.25 -11.15 22.66
C PRO A 307 4.62 -9.87 23.25
N GLU A 308 5.41 -9.03 23.93
CA GLU A 308 4.97 -7.75 24.48
C GLU A 308 4.63 -6.74 23.38
N ALA A 309 5.45 -6.64 22.32
CA ALA A 309 5.18 -5.76 21.19
C ALA A 309 3.93 -6.21 20.42
N LYS A 310 3.75 -7.52 20.21
CA LYS A 310 2.52 -8.08 19.59
C LYS A 310 1.26 -7.74 20.37
N ARG A 311 1.31 -7.72 21.71
CA ARG A 311 0.17 -7.27 22.54
C ARG A 311 -0.17 -5.82 22.32
N ASP A 312 0.84 -4.94 22.31
CA ASP A 312 0.67 -3.50 22.08
C ASP A 312 0.14 -3.23 20.67
N ILE A 313 0.72 -3.87 19.65
CA ILE A 313 0.30 -3.79 18.25
C ILE A 313 -1.18 -4.22 18.11
N LYS A 314 -1.56 -5.36 18.70
CA LYS A 314 -2.95 -5.84 18.69
C LYS A 314 -3.90 -4.84 19.33
N ALA A 315 -3.52 -4.23 20.47
CA ALA A 315 -4.31 -3.22 21.13
C ALA A 315 -4.49 -1.96 20.27
N ASN A 316 -3.43 -1.51 19.60
CA ASN A 316 -3.46 -0.38 18.68
C ASN A 316 -4.36 -0.64 17.47
N ILE A 317 -4.23 -1.81 16.83
CA ILE A 317 -5.10 -2.24 15.71
C ILE A 317 -6.56 -2.25 16.15
N GLN A 318 -6.86 -2.85 17.30
CA GLN A 318 -8.22 -2.89 17.84
C GLN A 318 -8.77 -1.49 18.14
N TYR A 319 -7.93 -0.54 18.58
CA TYR A 319 -8.34 0.85 18.74
C TYR A 319 -8.81 1.46 17.43
N TYR A 320 -8.03 1.33 16.35
CA TYR A 320 -8.42 1.85 15.03
C TYR A 320 -9.67 1.17 14.47
N LEU A 321 -9.79 -0.14 14.62
CA LEU A 321 -11.00 -0.87 14.19
C LEU A 321 -12.25 -0.48 14.99
N ARG A 322 -12.12 -0.23 16.31
CA ARG A 322 -13.23 0.33 17.11
C ARG A 322 -13.65 1.71 16.63
N ASN A 323 -12.70 2.58 16.32
CA ASN A 323 -12.99 3.91 15.76
C ASN A 323 -13.74 3.78 14.42
N ALA A 324 -13.26 2.94 13.51
CA ALA A 324 -13.91 2.68 12.23
C ALA A 324 -15.34 2.14 12.42
N LYS A 325 -15.53 1.20 13.35
CA LYS A 325 -16.86 0.66 13.69
C LYS A 325 -17.80 1.75 14.22
N THR A 326 -17.32 2.60 15.13
CA THR A 326 -18.10 3.70 15.70
C THR A 326 -18.53 4.72 14.63
N ILE A 327 -17.59 5.14 13.77
CA ILE A 327 -17.86 6.07 12.67
C ILE A 327 -18.85 5.43 11.68
N LYS A 328 -18.61 4.20 11.27
CA LYS A 328 -19.47 3.46 10.34
C LYS A 328 -20.90 3.33 10.87
N GLN A 329 -21.06 2.99 12.16
CA GLN A 329 -22.37 2.87 12.77
C GLN A 329 -23.08 4.21 12.84
N GLY A 330 -22.44 5.26 13.35
CA GLY A 330 -23.03 6.60 13.41
C GLY A 330 -23.45 7.16 12.06
N LEU A 331 -22.66 6.91 11.01
CA LEU A 331 -23.02 7.30 9.65
C LEU A 331 -24.23 6.52 9.13
N ARG A 332 -24.33 5.20 9.42
CA ARG A 332 -25.51 4.38 9.05
C ARG A 332 -26.76 4.84 9.77
N ASP A 333 -26.67 5.14 11.07
CA ASP A 333 -27.79 5.64 11.87
C ASP A 333 -28.28 7.01 11.36
N ALA A 334 -27.38 7.80 10.77
CA ALA A 334 -27.70 9.06 10.09
C ALA A 334 -28.18 8.86 8.63
N GLY A 335 -28.37 7.63 8.17
CA GLY A 335 -28.92 7.30 6.84
C GLY A 335 -27.91 7.32 5.70
N PHE A 336 -26.59 7.35 5.99
CA PHE A 336 -25.59 7.29 4.93
C PHE A 336 -25.32 5.85 4.48
N GLU A 337 -25.02 5.69 3.20
CA GLU A 337 -24.50 4.43 2.62
C GLU A 337 -23.00 4.37 2.80
N VAL A 338 -22.51 3.38 3.58
CA VAL A 338 -21.09 3.28 3.97
C VAL A 338 -20.56 1.86 3.85
N TYR A 339 -19.30 1.75 3.45
CA TYR A 339 -18.56 0.51 3.18
C TYR A 339 -17.24 0.48 3.96
N GLY A 340 -16.50 -0.63 3.90
CA GLY A 340 -15.23 -0.78 4.62
C GLY A 340 -15.39 -0.85 6.14
N GLY A 341 -14.34 -0.50 6.88
CA GLY A 341 -14.33 -0.44 8.35
C GLY A 341 -14.50 -1.80 9.05
N VAL A 342 -14.04 -2.90 8.42
CA VAL A 342 -14.06 -4.27 8.97
C VAL A 342 -12.64 -4.84 8.98
N ASN A 343 -12.03 -5.01 7.81
CA ASN A 343 -10.67 -5.53 7.63
C ASN A 343 -9.64 -4.40 7.45
N SER A 344 -10.01 -3.18 7.71
CA SER A 344 -9.15 -1.99 7.69
C SER A 344 -9.77 -0.84 8.46
N PRO A 345 -9.02 0.21 8.82
CA PRO A 345 -9.55 1.40 9.47
C PRO A 345 -10.34 2.32 8.52
N TYR A 346 -10.34 2.05 7.22
CA TYR A 346 -11.00 2.91 6.23
C TYR A 346 -12.51 2.71 6.22
N VAL A 347 -13.24 3.82 6.25
CA VAL A 347 -14.69 3.91 6.06
C VAL A 347 -14.95 4.69 4.78
N TRP A 348 -15.59 4.05 3.81
CA TRP A 348 -15.90 4.63 2.51
C TRP A 348 -17.35 5.06 2.45
N LEU A 349 -17.58 6.36 2.25
CA LEU A 349 -18.89 6.99 2.32
C LEU A 349 -19.38 7.38 0.92
N LYS A 350 -20.65 7.04 0.61
CA LYS A 350 -21.33 7.57 -0.58
C LYS A 350 -21.90 8.95 -0.29
N VAL A 351 -21.42 9.95 -1.04
CA VAL A 351 -21.86 11.34 -0.88
C VAL A 351 -23.37 11.47 -1.17
N PRO A 352 -24.14 12.10 -0.25
CA PRO A 352 -25.58 12.25 -0.39
C PRO A 352 -25.96 13.33 -1.41
N ASN A 353 -27.25 13.35 -1.79
CA ASN A 353 -27.93 14.45 -2.48
C ASN A 353 -27.29 14.90 -3.80
N GLY A 354 -26.57 14.03 -4.50
CA GLY A 354 -26.00 14.33 -5.81
C GLY A 354 -24.83 15.31 -5.81
N LYS A 355 -24.30 15.67 -4.65
CA LYS A 355 -23.10 16.50 -4.51
C LYS A 355 -21.86 15.78 -5.03
N THR A 356 -20.83 16.56 -5.37
CA THR A 356 -19.50 16.00 -5.59
C THR A 356 -18.78 15.75 -4.25
N SER A 357 -17.78 14.87 -4.23
CA SER A 357 -16.98 14.63 -3.02
C SER A 357 -16.26 15.88 -2.51
N TRP A 358 -15.87 16.80 -3.40
CA TRP A 358 -15.27 18.07 -3.01
C TRP A 358 -16.28 19.03 -2.36
N GLN A 359 -17.50 19.12 -2.89
CA GLN A 359 -18.56 19.93 -2.26
C GLN A 359 -18.89 19.39 -0.86
N PHE A 360 -18.94 18.07 -0.71
CA PHE A 360 -19.21 17.47 0.59
C PHE A 360 -18.02 17.63 1.55
N PHE A 361 -16.79 17.56 1.06
CA PHE A 361 -15.59 17.89 1.84
C PHE A 361 -15.65 19.32 2.38
N ASP A 362 -15.95 20.30 1.53
CA ASP A 362 -16.04 21.71 1.93
C ASP A 362 -17.14 21.90 3.00
N GLU A 363 -18.31 21.27 2.84
CA GLU A 363 -19.38 21.30 3.84
C GLU A 363 -19.00 20.69 5.18
N LEU A 364 -18.31 19.55 5.19
CA LEU A 364 -17.84 18.92 6.42
C LEU A 364 -16.83 19.81 7.15
N LEU A 365 -15.88 20.39 6.41
CA LEU A 365 -14.87 21.26 6.98
C LEU A 365 -15.48 22.55 7.52
N GLU A 366 -16.29 23.25 6.73
CA GLU A 366 -16.83 24.55 7.06
C GLU A 366 -17.89 24.51 8.17
N ASN A 367 -18.80 23.52 8.13
CA ASN A 367 -19.92 23.46 9.05
C ASN A 367 -19.60 22.78 10.38
N ILE A 368 -18.76 21.73 10.36
CA ILE A 368 -18.52 20.90 11.56
C ILE A 368 -17.04 20.64 11.84
N GLY A 369 -16.11 21.20 11.07
CA GLY A 369 -14.68 21.04 11.28
C GLY A 369 -14.17 19.61 11.10
N VAL A 370 -14.81 18.80 10.24
CA VAL A 370 -14.40 17.43 9.95
C VAL A 370 -13.73 17.36 8.59
N VAL A 371 -12.57 16.70 8.54
CA VAL A 371 -11.79 16.48 7.32
C VAL A 371 -11.86 15.01 6.92
N GLY A 372 -12.42 14.73 5.75
CA GLY A 372 -12.28 13.46 5.04
C GLY A 372 -11.34 13.60 3.85
N ILE A 373 -11.22 12.56 2.99
CA ILE A 373 -10.50 12.67 1.72
C ILE A 373 -11.51 12.57 0.57
N PRO A 374 -11.69 13.65 -0.20
CA PRO A 374 -12.54 13.60 -1.37
C PRO A 374 -11.90 12.74 -2.45
N ARG A 375 -12.70 11.96 -3.17
CA ARG A 375 -12.20 11.17 -4.29
C ARG A 375 -11.66 12.08 -5.39
N LYS A 376 -10.39 11.89 -5.79
CA LYS A 376 -9.86 12.49 -7.03
C LYS A 376 -10.51 11.72 -8.20
N ARG A 377 -11.13 12.45 -9.12
CA ARG A 377 -11.74 11.86 -10.32
C ARG A 377 -10.69 11.17 -11.18
N ILE A 378 -10.86 9.86 -11.40
CA ILE A 378 -10.22 9.17 -12.51
C ILE A 378 -11.27 8.91 -13.61
N TRP A 379 -12.60 8.83 -13.27
CA TRP A 379 -13.69 8.59 -14.22
C TRP A 379 -14.88 9.56 -14.11
N THR A 380 -15.42 10.01 -15.24
CA THR A 380 -16.54 10.95 -15.31
C THR A 380 -17.88 10.38 -14.88
N LYS A 381 -18.09 9.07 -14.85
CA LYS A 381 -19.38 8.43 -14.52
C LYS A 381 -19.74 8.41 -13.03
N TRP A 382 -18.78 8.61 -12.11
CA TRP A 382 -18.98 8.43 -10.66
C TRP A 382 -18.74 9.72 -9.87
N ARG A 383 -19.65 10.69 -9.99
CA ARG A 383 -19.56 12.00 -9.31
C ARG A 383 -19.83 11.98 -7.81
N ARG A 384 -20.20 10.83 -7.19
CA ARG A 384 -20.95 10.79 -5.93
C ARG A 384 -20.35 9.89 -4.83
N ILE A 385 -19.06 9.61 -4.82
CA ILE A 385 -18.47 8.77 -3.76
C ILE A 385 -17.32 9.52 -3.08
N PHE A 386 -17.32 9.45 -1.73
CA PHE A 386 -16.38 10.13 -0.85
C PHE A 386 -15.48 9.12 -0.15
#